data_3b439110427ffee200aae76101b5469a
#
_entry.id   3b439110427ffee200aae76101b5469a
#
_cell.length_a   1.000
_cell.length_b   1.000
_cell.length_c   1.000
_cell.angle_alpha   90.00
_cell.angle_beta   90.00
_cell.angle_gamma   90.00
#
_symmetry.space_group_name_H-M   'P 1'
#
loop_
_entity.id
_entity.type
_entity.pdbx_description
1 polymer ?
#
loop_
_entity_poly.entity_id
_entity_poly.type
_entity_poly.pdbx_seq_one_letter_code
_entity_poly.pdbx_strand_id
1 'polypeptide(L)'
;MSLLADMQGDTMYFHQAMAQEDSGDFVEAVVREVNGHVDNSHWKLVPIESVPEDTNILPSVWSIQRKRNIVTNEITKYKAHLNVHRGKQSFGENYFDTYAPVVT
;
A
#
# COMPACT_ATOMS: atom_id res chain seq x y z
N MET A 1 11.34 3.65 -26.34
CA MET A 1 10.97 3.59 -25.68
C MET A 1 11.05 3.03 -24.82
N SER A 2 10.35 2.75 -24.64
CA SER A 2 10.98 2.74 -23.54
C SER A 2 10.45 1.77 -22.56
N LEU A 3 11.35 0.99 -22.04
CA LEU A 3 11.08 0.09 -20.93
C LEU A 3 10.46 0.81 -19.75
N LEU A 4 10.83 2.08 -19.56
CA LEU A 4 10.29 2.88 -18.47
C LEU A 4 8.79 3.11 -18.60
N ALA A 5 8.32 3.34 -19.82
CA ALA A 5 6.88 3.54 -20.05
C ALA A 5 6.10 2.27 -19.73
N ASP A 6 6.63 1.11 -20.13
CA ASP A 6 5.99 -0.18 -19.86
C ASP A 6 5.99 -0.47 -18.37
N MET A 7 7.08 -0.18 -17.68
CA MET A 7 7.16 -0.36 -16.25
C MET A 7 6.18 0.54 -15.50
N GLN A 8 6.02 1.77 -15.98
CA GLN A 8 5.08 2.72 -15.39
C GLN A 8 3.63 2.27 -15.55
N GLY A 9 3.31 1.58 -16.64
CA GLY A 9 1.98 1.05 -16.87
C GLY A 9 1.58 -0.03 -15.87
N ASP A 10 2.54 -0.68 -15.22
CA ASP A 10 2.30 -1.72 -14.22
C ASP A 10 2.43 -1.19 -12.78
N THR A 11 2.71 0.08 -12.61
CA THR A 11 2.80 0.75 -11.31
C THR A 11 1.67 1.76 -11.21
N MET A 12 0.89 1.69 -10.14
CA MET A 12 -0.32 2.49 -10.05
C MET A 12 -0.68 2.83 -8.61
N TYR A 13 -1.58 3.81 -8.44
CA TYR A 13 -2.14 4.16 -7.16
C TYR A 13 -3.29 3.21 -6.80
N PHE A 14 -3.70 3.24 -5.54
CA PHE A 14 -4.74 2.34 -5.02
C PHE A 14 -6.03 2.41 -5.85
N HIS A 15 -6.53 3.62 -6.12
CA HIS A 15 -7.80 3.76 -6.85
C HIS A 15 -7.71 3.20 -8.27
N GLN A 16 -6.53 3.31 -8.89
CA GLN A 16 -6.29 2.77 -10.22
C GLN A 16 -6.28 1.24 -10.19
N ALA A 17 -5.64 0.67 -9.16
CA ALA A 17 -5.56 -0.78 -9.00
C ALA A 17 -6.96 -1.38 -8.77
N MET A 18 -7.80 -0.69 -8.02
CA MET A 18 -9.15 -1.17 -7.74
C MET A 18 -10.06 -1.13 -8.97
N ALA A 19 -9.69 -0.36 -9.98
CA ALA A 19 -10.43 -0.29 -11.25
C ALA A 19 -9.99 -1.33 -12.27
N GLN A 20 -8.94 -2.11 -11.97
CA GLN A 20 -8.42 -3.13 -12.88
C GLN A 20 -9.19 -4.44 -12.76
N GLU A 21 -9.13 -5.25 -13.81
CA GLU A 21 -9.78 -6.57 -13.82
C GLU A 21 -9.21 -7.50 -12.74
N ASP A 22 -7.92 -7.34 -12.45
CA ASP A 22 -7.22 -8.13 -11.44
C ASP A 22 -7.17 -7.44 -10.08
N SER A 23 -8.15 -6.60 -9.79
CA SER A 23 -8.21 -5.87 -8.51
C SER A 23 -8.15 -6.79 -7.29
N GLY A 24 -8.73 -7.99 -7.38
CA GLY A 24 -8.67 -8.95 -6.28
C GLY A 24 -7.24 -9.34 -5.91
N ASP A 25 -6.38 -9.50 -6.91
CA ASP A 25 -4.97 -9.83 -6.68
C ASP A 25 -4.23 -8.65 -6.03
N PHE A 26 -4.58 -7.42 -6.42
CA PHE A 26 -4.02 -6.23 -5.80
C PHE A 26 -4.49 -6.09 -4.34
N VAL A 27 -5.75 -6.40 -4.04
CA VAL A 27 -6.27 -6.38 -2.67
C VAL A 27 -5.47 -7.37 -1.80
N GLU A 28 -5.22 -8.57 -2.31
CA GLU A 28 -4.42 -9.56 -1.57
C GLU A 28 -3.01 -9.04 -1.28
N ALA A 29 -2.40 -8.35 -2.24
CA ALA A 29 -1.07 -7.77 -2.05
C ALA A 29 -1.10 -6.69 -0.97
N VAL A 30 -2.12 -5.83 -0.99
CA VAL A 30 -2.30 -4.78 0.01
C VAL A 30 -2.47 -5.40 1.41
N VAL A 31 -3.32 -6.41 1.55
CA VAL A 31 -3.55 -7.09 2.82
C VAL A 31 -2.25 -7.72 3.33
N ARG A 32 -1.48 -8.35 2.43
CA ARG A 32 -0.18 -8.94 2.80
C ARG A 32 0.79 -7.90 3.33
N GLU A 33 0.84 -6.72 2.70
CA GLU A 33 1.72 -5.64 3.13
C GLU A 33 1.34 -5.16 4.54
N VAL A 34 0.05 -4.90 4.78
CA VAL A 34 -0.42 -4.45 6.09
C VAL A 34 -0.15 -5.51 7.16
N ASN A 35 -0.53 -6.76 6.88
CA ASN A 35 -0.34 -7.85 7.85
C ASN A 35 1.13 -8.10 8.14
N GLY A 36 2.00 -7.97 7.14
CA GLY A 36 3.43 -8.13 7.34
C GLY A 36 3.98 -7.10 8.32
N HIS A 37 3.57 -5.85 8.20
CA HIS A 37 4.02 -4.80 9.13
C HIS A 37 3.44 -5.00 10.54
N VAL A 38 2.19 -5.44 10.63
CA VAL A 38 1.58 -5.72 11.94
C VAL A 38 2.27 -6.92 12.61
N ASP A 39 2.50 -8.00 11.85
CA ASP A 39 3.13 -9.22 12.38
C ASP A 39 4.57 -8.95 12.85
N ASN A 40 5.26 -8.02 12.20
CA ASN A 40 6.62 -7.64 12.57
C ASN A 40 6.66 -6.49 13.59
N SER A 41 5.53 -6.13 14.14
CA SER A 41 5.38 -5.06 15.15
C SER A 41 5.81 -3.69 14.65
N HIS A 42 5.83 -3.47 13.32
CA HIS A 42 6.09 -2.16 12.75
C HIS A 42 4.90 -1.24 12.92
N TRP A 43 3.68 -1.79 12.82
CA TRP A 43 2.42 -1.07 12.92
C TRP A 43 1.51 -1.76 13.92
N LYS A 44 0.62 -0.96 14.52
CA LYS A 44 -0.47 -1.47 15.34
C LYS A 44 -1.78 -0.93 14.78
N LEU A 45 -2.73 -1.82 14.53
CA LEU A 45 -4.04 -1.42 14.03
C LEU A 45 -4.91 -0.95 15.18
N VAL A 46 -5.49 0.23 15.03
CA VAL A 46 -6.39 0.80 16.03
C VAL A 46 -7.66 1.31 15.35
N PRO A 47 -8.81 1.26 16.03
CA PRO A 47 -10.03 1.84 15.48
C PRO A 47 -9.88 3.34 15.31
N ILE A 48 -10.47 3.89 14.26
CA ILE A 48 -10.39 5.32 13.99
C ILE A 48 -10.94 6.13 15.17
N GLU A 49 -11.94 5.61 15.86
CA GLU A 49 -12.55 6.29 17.01
C GLU A 49 -11.60 6.44 18.19
N SER A 50 -10.56 5.60 18.25
CA SER A 50 -9.58 5.65 19.34
C SER A 50 -8.47 6.67 19.09
N VAL A 51 -8.40 7.24 17.88
CA VAL A 51 -7.39 8.25 17.55
C VAL A 51 -7.84 9.58 18.13
N PRO A 52 -6.98 10.30 18.91
CA PRO A 52 -7.37 11.59 19.48
C PRO A 52 -7.76 12.58 18.38
N GLU A 53 -8.80 13.38 18.64
CA GLU A 53 -9.40 14.29 17.66
C GLU A 53 -8.42 15.31 17.11
N ASP A 54 -7.49 15.76 17.94
CA ASP A 54 -6.51 16.77 17.55
C ASP A 54 -5.21 16.17 16.98
N THR A 55 -5.23 14.87 16.72
CA THR A 55 -4.05 14.18 16.19
C THR A 55 -3.90 14.45 14.68
N ASN A 56 -2.68 14.80 14.30
CA ASN A 56 -2.35 14.97 12.89
C ASN A 56 -2.04 13.59 12.28
N ILE A 57 -2.92 13.13 11.39
CA ILE A 57 -2.74 11.85 10.71
C ILE A 57 -1.77 12.06 9.55
N LEU A 58 -0.71 11.27 9.52
CA LEU A 58 0.33 11.39 8.49
C LEU A 58 -0.23 10.98 7.12
N PRO A 59 0.09 11.75 6.06
CA PRO A 59 -0.28 11.35 4.72
C PRO A 59 0.37 10.03 4.32
N SER A 60 -0.36 9.22 3.57
CA SER A 60 0.15 7.95 3.07
C SER A 60 -0.31 7.71 1.64
N VAL A 61 0.49 7.00 0.88
CA VAL A 61 0.22 6.70 -0.53
C VAL A 61 0.59 5.25 -0.82
N TRP A 62 -0.34 4.52 -1.44
CA TRP A 62 -0.06 3.18 -1.93
C TRP A 62 0.63 3.23 -3.28
N SER A 63 1.70 2.45 -3.41
CA SER A 63 2.32 2.13 -4.69
C SER A 63 2.09 0.65 -4.95
N ILE A 64 1.39 0.34 -6.01
CA ILE A 64 0.94 -1.02 -6.30
C ILE A 64 1.46 -1.42 -7.67
N GLN A 65 2.02 -2.64 -7.78
CA GLN A 65 2.71 -3.08 -8.97
C GLN A 65 2.33 -4.48 -9.39
N ARG A 66 2.29 -4.69 -10.73
CA ARG A 66 2.42 -6.01 -11.32
C ARG A 66 3.89 -6.23 -11.64
N LYS A 67 4.47 -7.31 -11.15
CA LYS A 67 5.82 -7.72 -11.53
C LYS A 67 5.71 -8.72 -12.68
N ARG A 68 6.47 -8.51 -13.73
CA ARG A 68 6.44 -9.37 -14.91
C ARG A 68 7.78 -10.03 -15.17
N ASN A 69 7.71 -11.23 -15.75
CA ASN A 69 8.90 -11.89 -16.28
C ASN A 69 9.38 -11.10 -17.51
N ILE A 70 10.66 -10.77 -17.55
CA ILE A 70 11.23 -9.95 -18.62
C ILE A 70 11.14 -10.67 -19.97
N VAL A 71 11.29 -11.99 -19.97
CA VAL A 71 11.32 -12.77 -21.20
C VAL A 71 9.91 -13.06 -21.73
N THR A 72 9.01 -13.54 -20.86
CA THR A 72 7.68 -13.99 -21.27
C THR A 72 6.62 -12.91 -21.14
N ASN A 73 6.89 -11.84 -20.40
CA ASN A 73 5.95 -10.78 -20.09
C ASN A 73 4.76 -11.24 -19.25
N GLU A 74 4.82 -12.45 -18.69
CA GLU A 74 3.80 -12.96 -17.81
C GLU A 74 3.89 -12.32 -16.43
N ILE A 75 2.73 -12.09 -15.79
CA ILE A 75 2.68 -11.56 -14.43
C ILE A 75 3.15 -12.65 -13.47
N THR A 76 4.20 -12.35 -12.70
CA THR A 76 4.78 -13.30 -11.75
C THR A 76 4.40 -12.99 -10.32
N LYS A 77 4.03 -11.74 -10.02
CA LYS A 77 3.79 -11.31 -8.65
C LYS A 77 3.03 -9.99 -8.62
N TYR A 78 2.20 -9.83 -7.62
CA TYR A 78 1.57 -8.56 -7.28
C TYR A 78 2.23 -8.04 -6.02
N LYS A 79 2.59 -6.77 -6.01
CA LYS A 79 3.30 -6.15 -4.90
C LYS A 79 2.64 -4.83 -4.53
N ALA A 80 2.46 -4.61 -3.23
CA ALA A 80 1.94 -3.35 -2.71
C ALA A 80 2.89 -2.80 -1.67
N HIS A 81 3.09 -1.49 -1.68
CA HIS A 81 3.92 -0.80 -0.71
C HIS A 81 3.23 0.48 -0.26
N LEU A 82 3.13 0.67 1.05
CA LEU A 82 2.54 1.89 1.62
C LEU A 82 3.67 2.82 2.03
N ASN A 83 3.67 4.01 1.43
CA ASN A 83 4.60 5.08 1.76
C ASN A 83 3.93 6.06 2.70
N VAL A 84 4.46 6.20 3.91
CA VAL A 84 3.98 7.16 4.90
C VAL A 84 4.90 8.37 4.89
N HIS A 85 4.33 9.56 4.76
CA HIS A 85 5.12 10.80 4.73
C HIS A 85 5.62 11.11 6.13
N ARG A 86 6.91 10.91 6.36
CA ARG A 86 7.51 11.03 7.68
C ARG A 86 7.99 12.42 8.05
N GLY A 87 7.96 13.36 7.12
CA GLY A 87 8.44 14.71 7.34
C GLY A 87 7.64 15.50 8.39
N LYS A 88 6.48 15.01 8.77
CA LYS A 88 5.63 15.66 9.76
C LYS A 88 5.45 14.84 11.02
N GLN A 89 6.36 13.89 11.28
CA GLN A 89 6.32 13.10 12.50
C GLN A 89 6.46 13.99 13.72
N SER A 90 5.69 13.67 14.75
CA SER A 90 5.80 14.30 16.05
C SER A 90 6.36 13.30 17.06
N PHE A 91 6.73 13.82 18.23
CA PHE A 91 7.16 12.96 19.32
C PHE A 91 6.00 12.08 19.77
N GLY A 92 6.31 10.82 20.06
CA GLY A 92 5.32 9.87 20.54
C GLY A 92 4.69 9.07 19.41
N GLU A 93 3.44 8.69 19.56
CA GLU A 93 2.75 7.87 18.57
C GLU A 93 2.37 8.68 17.35
N ASN A 94 2.62 8.09 16.17
CA ASN A 94 2.20 8.66 14.90
C ASN A 94 1.11 7.77 14.30
N TYR A 95 0.12 8.41 13.70
CA TYR A 95 -1.01 7.72 13.09
C TYR A 95 -1.03 7.98 11.59
N PHE A 96 -1.44 6.97 10.83
CA PHE A 96 -1.70 7.10 9.40
C PHE A 96 -2.84 6.15 9.03
N ASP A 97 -3.53 6.46 7.93
CA ASP A 97 -4.62 5.64 7.45
C ASP A 97 -4.13 4.74 6.33
N THR A 98 -4.38 3.43 6.45
CA THR A 98 -3.95 2.48 5.44
C THR A 98 -4.85 2.50 4.20
N TYR A 99 -6.08 2.98 4.34
CA TYR A 99 -7.10 2.98 3.27
C TYR A 99 -7.32 1.58 2.69
N ALA A 100 -7.10 0.55 3.49
CA ALA A 100 -7.16 -0.83 3.00
C ALA A 100 -8.03 -1.67 3.92
N PRO A 101 -8.77 -2.64 3.36
CA PRO A 101 -9.46 -3.62 4.18
C PRO A 101 -8.41 -4.50 4.87
N VAL A 102 -8.57 -4.66 6.17
CA VAL A 102 -7.71 -5.54 6.96
C VAL A 102 -8.54 -6.71 7.44
N VAL A 103 -8.10 -7.91 7.09
CA VAL A 103 -8.76 -9.13 7.53
C VAL A 103 -8.00 -9.67 8.73
N THR A 104 -8.70 -9.75 9.83
CA THR A 104 -8.13 -10.33 11.06
C THR A 104 -8.39 -11.82 11.11
#